data_001fb320719891c1379c5335071d3307
#
_entry.id   001fb320719891c1379c5335071d3307
#
_cell.length_a   1.000
_cell.length_b   1.000
_cell.length_c   1.000
_cell.angle_alpha   90.00
_cell.angle_beta   90.00
_cell.angle_gamma   90.00
#
_symmetry.space_group_name_H-M   'P 1'
#
loop_
_entity.id
_entity.type
_entity.pdbx_description
1 polymer ?
#
loop_
_entity_poly.entity_id
_entity_poly.type
_entity_poly.pdbx_seq_one_letter_code
_entity_poly.pdbx_strand_id
1 'polypeptide(L)'
;MERQMRDMADNWFHLHYIPLLLKEIDCLCHFVAGFRMKDADTTEAMKRNTRPVLFFHGEKDTYVYPNNSFQNYMLCKAPKELVIVPEARHLCSAYADPELYQCTVMEFFEKYDGSNSEK
;
A
#
# COMPACT_ATOMS: atom_id res chain seq x y z
N MET A 1 3.06 7.98 2.16
CA MET A 1 1.87 8.68 2.70
C MET A 1 1.66 10.05 2.04
N GLU A 2 2.62 10.95 2.06
CA GLU A 2 2.49 12.29 1.46
C GLU A 2 2.11 12.25 -0.03
N ARG A 3 2.72 11.36 -0.82
CA ARG A 3 2.39 11.19 -2.25
C ARG A 3 0.96 10.65 -2.44
N GLN A 4 0.55 9.68 -1.63
CA GLN A 4 -0.81 9.12 -1.70
C GLN A 4 -1.87 10.16 -1.34
N MET A 5 -1.57 11.01 -0.35
CA MET A 5 -2.47 12.11 0.02
C MET A 5 -2.53 13.19 -1.07
N ARG A 6 -1.44 13.46 -1.78
CA ARG A 6 -1.45 14.35 -2.94
C ARG A 6 -2.30 13.79 -4.07
N ASP A 7 -2.08 12.52 -4.43
CA ASP A 7 -2.85 11.87 -5.50
C ASP A 7 -4.35 11.87 -5.20
N MET A 8 -4.72 11.60 -3.92
CA MET A 8 -6.11 11.71 -3.46
C MET A 8 -6.65 13.12 -3.58
N ALA A 9 -5.88 14.10 -3.16
CA ALA A 9 -6.27 15.48 -3.13
C ALA A 9 -6.43 16.06 -4.53
N ASP A 10 -5.50 15.78 -5.44
CA ASP A 10 -5.57 16.20 -6.84
C ASP A 10 -6.78 15.59 -7.55
N ASN A 11 -7.15 14.37 -7.17
CA ASN A 11 -8.29 13.67 -7.77
C ASN A 11 -9.65 14.11 -7.21
N TRP A 12 -9.72 14.53 -5.92
CA TRP A 12 -10.97 14.81 -5.23
C TRP A 12 -11.33 16.29 -5.15
N PHE A 13 -10.35 17.17 -5.02
CA PHE A 13 -10.62 18.55 -4.64
C PHE A 13 -10.17 19.62 -5.63
N HIS A 14 -9.35 19.32 -6.64
CA HIS A 14 -8.76 20.34 -7.53
C HIS A 14 -8.24 21.59 -6.78
N LEU A 15 -7.78 21.44 -5.54
CA LEU A 15 -7.48 22.55 -4.66
C LEU A 15 -6.00 22.94 -4.74
N HIS A 16 -5.72 24.13 -5.18
CA HIS A 16 -4.39 24.75 -5.22
C HIS A 16 -3.73 24.97 -3.85
N TYR A 17 -4.50 24.79 -2.74
CA TYR A 17 -4.03 24.99 -1.35
C TYR A 17 -3.49 23.73 -0.66
N ILE A 18 -3.50 22.60 -1.32
CA ILE A 18 -3.12 21.31 -0.73
C ILE A 18 -1.69 21.28 -0.18
N PRO A 19 -0.65 21.83 -0.86
CA PRO A 19 0.70 21.83 -0.31
C PRO A 19 0.82 22.56 1.03
N LEU A 20 0.05 23.63 1.22
CA LEU A 20 0.04 24.37 2.49
C LEU A 20 -0.67 23.57 3.58
N LEU A 21 -1.84 23.01 3.28
CA LEU A 21 -2.61 22.18 4.19
C LEU A 21 -1.81 20.93 4.64
N LEU A 22 -1.07 20.29 3.73
CA LEU A 22 -0.21 19.15 4.06
C LEU A 22 0.93 19.53 5.01
N LYS A 23 1.49 20.75 4.89
CA LYS A 23 2.49 21.26 5.84
C LYS A 23 1.91 21.48 7.24
N GLU A 24 0.71 22.03 7.32
CA GLU A 24 0.02 22.23 8.59
C GLU A 24 -0.30 20.89 9.26
N ILE A 25 -0.78 19.91 8.49
CA ILE A 25 -1.04 18.56 8.99
C ILE A 25 0.27 17.88 9.43
N ASP A 26 1.37 17.99 8.67
CA ASP A 26 2.67 17.44 9.07
C ASP A 26 3.20 18.06 10.36
N CYS A 27 3.03 19.37 10.51
CA CYS A 27 3.38 20.09 11.73
C CYS A 27 2.55 19.60 12.92
N LEU A 28 1.24 19.47 12.74
CA LEU A 28 0.33 18.96 13.76
C LEU A 28 0.66 17.51 14.16
N CYS A 29 0.88 16.64 13.18
CA CYS A 29 1.30 15.25 13.42
C CYS A 29 2.60 15.19 14.22
N HIS A 30 3.56 16.06 13.89
CA HIS A 30 4.83 16.11 14.62
C HIS A 30 4.62 16.56 16.08
N PHE A 31 3.79 17.57 16.30
CA PHE A 31 3.58 18.16 17.63
C PHE A 31 2.71 17.27 18.55
N VAL A 32 1.66 16.64 17.99
CA VAL A 32 0.70 15.85 18.77
C VAL A 32 1.08 14.38 18.85
N ALA A 33 1.59 13.80 17.77
CA ALA A 33 1.83 12.37 17.65
C ALA A 33 3.32 12.00 17.59
N GLY A 34 4.22 12.97 17.54
CA GLY A 34 5.67 12.75 17.58
C GLY A 34 6.27 12.18 16.30
N PHE A 35 5.52 12.11 15.19
CA PHE A 35 6.04 11.65 13.90
C PHE A 35 5.75 12.65 12.77
N ARG A 36 6.53 12.60 11.71
CA ARG A 36 6.27 13.34 10.48
C ARG A 36 5.67 12.44 9.40
N MET A 37 4.87 13.00 8.50
CA MET A 37 4.27 12.26 7.39
C MET A 37 5.32 11.54 6.52
N LYS A 38 6.52 12.12 6.37
CA LYS A 38 7.65 11.49 5.67
C LYS A 38 8.15 10.21 6.33
N ASP A 39 8.01 10.09 7.66
CA ASP A 39 8.47 8.92 8.43
C ASP A 39 7.58 7.68 8.18
N ALA A 40 6.36 7.92 7.68
CA ALA A 40 5.42 6.88 7.24
C ALA A 40 5.55 6.55 5.74
N ASP A 41 6.69 6.82 5.13
CA ASP A 41 6.95 6.49 3.73
C ASP A 41 7.17 4.99 3.55
N THR A 42 6.20 4.34 2.90
CA THR A 42 6.25 2.91 2.60
C THR A 42 7.39 2.53 1.66
N THR A 43 7.90 3.46 0.86
CA THR A 43 8.97 3.19 -0.11
C THR A 43 10.28 2.82 0.58
N GLU A 44 10.65 3.52 1.63
CA GLU A 44 11.86 3.20 2.41
C GLU A 44 11.67 1.92 3.24
N ALA A 45 10.46 1.66 3.73
CA ALA A 45 10.13 0.41 4.41
C ALA A 45 10.29 -0.79 3.45
N MET A 46 9.77 -0.68 2.22
CA MET A 46 9.87 -1.75 1.21
C MET A 46 11.32 -2.03 0.80
N LYS A 47 12.15 -1.02 0.65
CA LYS A 47 13.59 -1.19 0.33
C LYS A 47 14.37 -1.99 1.38
N ARG A 48 13.95 -1.87 2.65
CA ARG A 48 14.59 -2.53 3.80
C ARG A 48 13.90 -3.83 4.20
N ASN A 49 12.73 -4.13 3.63
CA ASN A 49 11.99 -5.32 3.98
C ASN A 49 12.72 -6.59 3.53
N THR A 50 12.80 -7.57 4.44
CA THR A 50 13.41 -8.88 4.22
C THR A 50 12.40 -10.02 4.27
N ARG A 51 11.17 -9.75 4.69
CA ARG A 51 10.11 -10.76 4.81
C ARG A 51 9.27 -10.82 3.53
N PRO A 52 8.75 -11.99 3.16
CA PRO A 52 7.83 -12.12 2.04
C PRO A 52 6.64 -11.16 2.15
N VAL A 53 6.21 -10.60 1.03
CA VAL A 53 5.10 -9.64 0.96
C VAL A 53 4.14 -10.00 -0.15
N LEU A 54 2.87 -10.09 0.19
CA LEU A 54 1.79 -10.22 -0.78
C LEU A 54 1.03 -8.89 -0.85
N PHE A 55 0.95 -8.33 -2.06
CA PHE A 55 0.22 -7.10 -2.34
C PHE A 55 -1.10 -7.45 -3.04
N PHE A 56 -2.21 -6.90 -2.53
CA PHE A 56 -3.47 -6.86 -3.25
C PHE A 56 -3.85 -5.43 -3.57
N HIS A 57 -4.36 -5.20 -4.78
CA HIS A 57 -4.88 -3.89 -5.17
C HIS A 57 -6.09 -4.03 -6.08
N GLY A 58 -7.09 -3.18 -5.88
CA GLY A 58 -8.25 -3.12 -6.75
C GLY A 58 -7.93 -2.39 -8.06
N GLU A 59 -8.27 -2.99 -9.19
CA GLU A 59 -8.06 -2.37 -10.51
C GLU A 59 -8.74 -1.01 -10.63
N LYS A 60 -9.96 -0.89 -10.08
CA LYS A 60 -10.78 0.33 -10.11
C LYS A 60 -10.66 1.18 -8.84
N ASP A 61 -9.54 1.09 -8.16
CA ASP A 61 -9.26 1.97 -7.02
C ASP A 61 -8.95 3.39 -7.52
N THR A 62 -9.88 4.29 -7.26
CA THR A 62 -9.77 5.72 -7.60
C THR A 62 -9.27 6.59 -6.46
N TYR A 63 -9.13 6.04 -5.25
CA TYR A 63 -8.58 6.73 -4.09
C TYR A 63 -7.05 6.58 -4.02
N VAL A 64 -6.57 5.36 -4.15
CA VAL A 64 -5.15 5.04 -4.21
C VAL A 64 -4.92 4.28 -5.51
N TYR A 65 -4.24 4.89 -6.46
CA TYR A 65 -4.03 4.26 -7.76
C TYR A 65 -3.16 3.00 -7.65
N PRO A 66 -3.45 1.94 -8.45
CA PRO A 66 -2.68 0.69 -8.48
C PRO A 66 -1.19 0.88 -8.68
N ASN A 67 -0.79 1.96 -9.35
CA ASN A 67 0.62 2.33 -9.53
C ASN A 67 1.40 2.50 -8.21
N ASN A 68 0.74 2.87 -7.11
CA ASN A 68 1.39 2.96 -5.80
C ASN A 68 1.80 1.59 -5.26
N SER A 69 0.93 0.58 -5.39
CA SER A 69 1.26 -0.80 -5.04
C SER A 69 2.34 -1.38 -5.95
N PHE A 70 2.27 -1.08 -7.25
CA PHE A 70 3.29 -1.49 -8.21
C PHE A 70 4.67 -0.89 -7.87
N GLN A 71 4.75 0.38 -7.48
CA GLN A 71 6.01 1.00 -7.06
C GLN A 71 6.56 0.36 -5.77
N ASN A 72 5.72 0.09 -4.78
CA ASN A 72 6.13 -0.62 -3.57
C ASN A 72 6.62 -2.04 -3.89
N TYR A 73 5.91 -2.73 -4.78
CA TYR A 73 6.33 -4.03 -5.29
C TYR A 73 7.70 -3.96 -5.94
N MET A 74 7.95 -3.00 -6.83
CA MET A 74 9.27 -2.85 -7.50
C MET A 74 10.40 -2.54 -6.52
N LEU A 75 10.15 -1.78 -5.47
CA LEU A 75 11.14 -1.40 -4.45
C LEU A 75 11.44 -2.51 -3.44
N CYS A 76 10.49 -3.40 -3.19
CA CYS A 76 10.67 -4.51 -2.28
C CYS A 76 11.70 -5.51 -2.83
N LYS A 77 12.73 -5.81 -2.04
CA LYS A 77 13.80 -6.77 -2.41
C LYS A 77 13.52 -8.19 -1.93
N ALA A 78 12.61 -8.36 -0.98
CA ALA A 78 12.20 -9.66 -0.48
C ALA A 78 11.36 -10.43 -1.52
N PRO A 79 11.13 -11.73 -1.33
CA PRO A 79 10.13 -12.48 -2.08
C PRO A 79 8.79 -11.74 -2.03
N LYS A 80 8.15 -11.63 -3.19
CA LYS A 80 6.96 -10.78 -3.29
C LYS A 80 6.02 -11.25 -4.39
N GLU A 81 4.73 -11.00 -4.18
CA GLU A 81 3.70 -11.22 -5.17
C GLU A 81 2.76 -10.01 -5.21
N LEU A 82 2.18 -9.72 -6.37
CA LEU A 82 1.23 -8.63 -6.55
C LEU A 82 0.03 -9.14 -7.34
N VAL A 83 -1.14 -8.97 -6.78
CA VAL A 83 -2.43 -9.32 -7.39
C VAL A 83 -3.24 -8.05 -7.59
N ILE A 84 -3.58 -7.77 -8.85
CA ILE A 84 -4.54 -6.73 -9.20
C ILE A 84 -5.89 -7.42 -9.38
N VAL A 85 -6.85 -7.08 -8.51
CA VAL A 85 -8.17 -7.70 -8.52
C VAL A 85 -9.08 -6.92 -9.47
N PRO A 86 -9.58 -7.55 -10.55
CA PRO A 86 -10.47 -6.90 -11.52
C PRO A 86 -11.71 -6.32 -10.82
N GLU A 87 -12.19 -5.20 -11.34
CA GLU A 87 -13.40 -4.50 -10.87
C GLU A 87 -13.38 -4.05 -9.39
N ALA A 88 -12.42 -4.47 -8.58
CA ALA A 88 -12.33 -4.10 -7.17
C ALA A 88 -12.02 -2.62 -7.00
N ARG A 89 -12.72 -1.99 -6.06
CA ARG A 89 -12.50 -0.62 -5.61
C ARG A 89 -11.56 -0.59 -4.41
N HIS A 90 -11.38 0.61 -3.84
CA HIS A 90 -10.53 0.83 -2.67
C HIS A 90 -10.91 -0.10 -1.50
N LEU A 91 -9.92 -0.84 -0.98
CA LEU A 91 -10.06 -1.83 0.11
C LEU A 91 -11.09 -2.94 -0.14
N CYS A 92 -11.52 -3.16 -1.38
CA CYS A 92 -12.56 -4.11 -1.72
C CYS A 92 -12.05 -5.40 -2.37
N SER A 93 -10.74 -5.65 -2.43
CA SER A 93 -10.18 -6.83 -3.12
C SER A 93 -10.75 -8.15 -2.62
N ALA A 94 -10.85 -8.33 -1.29
CA ALA A 94 -11.40 -9.54 -0.68
C ALA A 94 -12.93 -9.70 -0.88
N TYR A 95 -13.65 -8.61 -1.16
CA TYR A 95 -15.08 -8.63 -1.40
C TYR A 95 -15.43 -8.80 -2.88
N ALA A 96 -14.59 -8.26 -3.77
CA ALA A 96 -14.80 -8.32 -5.21
C ALA A 96 -14.58 -9.73 -5.75
N ASP A 97 -13.56 -10.42 -5.24
CA ASP A 97 -13.25 -11.81 -5.58
C ASP A 97 -12.73 -12.55 -4.34
N PRO A 98 -13.64 -13.08 -3.48
CA PRO A 98 -13.26 -13.78 -2.26
C PRO A 98 -12.47 -15.06 -2.52
N GLU A 99 -12.78 -15.77 -3.60
CA GLU A 99 -12.13 -17.03 -3.95
C GLU A 99 -10.66 -16.78 -4.37
N LEU A 100 -10.44 -15.87 -5.31
CA LEU A 100 -9.09 -15.45 -5.71
C LEU A 100 -8.29 -14.97 -4.49
N TYR A 101 -8.91 -14.14 -3.64
CA TYR A 101 -8.23 -13.60 -2.47
C TYR A 101 -7.81 -14.70 -1.51
N GLN A 102 -8.72 -15.61 -1.14
CA GLN A 102 -8.45 -16.71 -0.19
C GLN A 102 -7.43 -17.70 -0.75
N CYS A 103 -7.60 -18.15 -1.99
CA CYS A 103 -6.67 -19.08 -2.62
C CYS A 103 -5.26 -18.49 -2.68
N THR A 104 -5.13 -17.24 -3.14
CA THR A 104 -3.80 -16.59 -3.24
C THR A 104 -3.14 -16.43 -1.87
N VAL A 105 -3.90 -16.04 -0.84
CA VAL A 105 -3.36 -15.92 0.52
C VAL A 105 -2.87 -17.26 1.05
N MET A 106 -3.65 -18.33 0.86
CA MET A 106 -3.28 -19.68 1.31
C MET A 106 -2.01 -20.18 0.58
N GLU A 107 -1.96 -20.07 -0.74
CA GLU A 107 -0.80 -20.44 -1.53
C GLU A 107 0.46 -19.66 -1.13
N PHE A 108 0.30 -18.36 -0.86
CA PHE A 108 1.41 -17.53 -0.41
C PHE A 108 1.95 -17.98 0.95
N PHE A 109 1.09 -18.28 1.91
CA PHE A 109 1.50 -18.79 3.22
C PHE A 109 2.13 -20.17 3.10
N GLU A 110 1.56 -21.08 2.34
CA GLU A 110 2.14 -22.41 2.10
C GLU A 110 3.55 -22.31 1.51
N LYS A 111 3.75 -21.40 0.56
CA LYS A 111 5.03 -21.18 -0.10
C LYS A 111 6.11 -20.63 0.81
N TYR A 112 5.74 -19.72 1.73
CA TYR A 112 6.73 -18.97 2.52
C TYR A 112 6.77 -19.32 4.01
N ASP A 113 5.68 -19.83 4.61
CA ASP A 113 5.65 -20.31 5.98
C ASP A 113 5.98 -21.81 6.11
N GLY A 114 5.57 -22.62 5.14
CA GLY A 114 5.82 -24.06 5.15
C GLY A 114 7.30 -24.46 5.06
N SER A 115 8.18 -23.54 4.63
CA SER A 115 9.62 -23.79 4.55
C SER A 115 10.37 -23.75 5.88
N ASN A 116 9.72 -23.35 6.98
CA ASN A 116 10.34 -23.23 8.32
C ASN A 116 9.95 -24.36 9.31
N SER A 117 9.14 -25.32 8.89
CA SER A 117 8.72 -26.43 9.77
C SER A 117 9.64 -27.68 9.70
N GLU A 118 10.71 -27.62 8.88
CA GLU A 118 11.73 -28.70 8.84
C GLU A 118 13.15 -28.14 9.03
N LYS A 119 13.44 -27.64 10.24
CA LYS A 119 14.82 -27.51 10.74
C LYS A 119 14.87 -27.66 12.23
#